data_9b771523bb5b1e7d37829aafc30672dc
#
_entry.id   9b771523bb5b1e7d37829aafc30672dc
#
_cell.length_a   1.000
_cell.length_b   1.000
_cell.length_c   1.000
_cell.angle_alpha   90.00
_cell.angle_beta   90.00
_cell.angle_gamma   90.00
#
_symmetry.space_group_name_H-M   'P 1'
#
loop_
_entity.id
_entity.type
_entity.pdbx_description
1 polymer ?
#
loop_
_entity_poly.entity_id
_entity_poly.type
_entity_poly.pdbx_seq_one_letter_code
_entity_poly.pdbx_strand_id
1 'polypeptide(L)'
;LTPGTQYVARGVYNLHDTGEKNFATEAQLQMGNSGFDSFYYTAEEYTFSTLFVKTTGTRYLFYPYLMGESDIWWETNNAETAPVHNEAGYFYMKCFPAVTYTVNGTYNGSAKSAEIRSIATKNGNSEWVTEGKRQGKLFCENHSFASRPTKLQFHYKYDAYNNDTYLVEVELKNGAEVIASNEYSAGGAAGWTLGEIPIDYADLNKKATSITVRFYSSVKSEPDTRNNASLTLYLEDGNVEFKSGGSWSTSSNGVNYGSCLTLDNIKLVYEK
;
A
#
# COMPACT_ATOMS: atom_id res chain seq x y z
N LEU A 1 10.36 4.55 -32.13
CA LEU A 1 9.33 5.59 -32.12
C LEU A 1 9.20 6.15 -30.69
N THR A 2 9.00 7.45 -30.57
CA THR A 2 8.82 8.10 -29.26
C THR A 2 7.42 7.75 -28.69
N PRO A 3 7.32 7.33 -27.42
CA PRO A 3 6.03 7.07 -26.79
C PRO A 3 5.12 8.30 -26.77
N GLY A 4 3.81 8.10 -26.87
CA GLY A 4 2.81 9.17 -26.83
C GLY A 4 2.86 10.14 -28.01
N THR A 5 3.47 9.75 -29.12
CA THR A 5 3.70 10.64 -30.27
C THR A 5 2.84 10.23 -31.46
N GLN A 6 2.30 11.23 -32.16
CA GLN A 6 1.62 11.04 -33.43
C GLN A 6 2.62 10.86 -34.56
N TYR A 7 2.36 9.91 -35.45
CA TYR A 7 3.16 9.61 -36.62
C TYR A 7 2.31 9.45 -37.85
N VAL A 8 2.94 9.69 -38.99
CA VAL A 8 2.39 9.39 -40.31
C VAL A 8 3.25 8.30 -40.93
N ALA A 9 2.63 7.21 -41.35
CA ALA A 9 3.29 6.17 -42.14
C ALA A 9 2.77 6.18 -43.58
N ARG A 10 3.69 5.98 -44.53
CA ARG A 10 3.39 5.86 -45.95
C ARG A 10 4.20 4.69 -46.51
N GLY A 11 3.50 3.78 -47.14
CA GLY A 11 4.12 2.66 -47.84
C GLY A 11 4.12 2.89 -49.34
N VAL A 12 5.28 2.67 -50.00
CA VAL A 12 5.40 2.71 -51.45
C VAL A 12 6.04 1.41 -51.94
N TYR A 13 5.36 0.71 -52.83
CA TYR A 13 5.88 -0.51 -53.43
C TYR A 13 5.53 -0.55 -54.94
N ASN A 14 6.52 -0.70 -55.80
CA ASN A 14 6.33 -0.76 -57.24
C ASN A 14 5.37 0.29 -57.82
N LEU A 15 5.57 1.56 -57.46
CA LEU A 15 4.75 2.72 -57.82
C LEU A 15 3.29 2.70 -57.25
N HIS A 16 2.97 1.73 -56.45
CA HIS A 16 1.72 1.75 -55.65
C HIS A 16 1.96 2.43 -54.32
N ASP A 17 1.23 3.51 -54.10
CA ASP A 17 1.26 4.29 -52.88
C ASP A 17 0.07 3.89 -52.01
N THR A 18 0.31 3.49 -50.78
CA THR A 18 -0.74 3.15 -49.82
C THR A 18 -1.48 4.38 -49.26
N GLY A 19 -1.01 5.58 -49.59
CA GLY A 19 -1.41 6.81 -48.96
C GLY A 19 -0.88 6.92 -47.52
N GLU A 20 -1.17 8.04 -46.90
CA GLU A 20 -0.74 8.32 -45.54
C GLU A 20 -1.68 7.67 -44.53
N LYS A 21 -1.11 7.05 -43.50
CA LYS A 21 -1.82 6.50 -42.35
C LYS A 21 -1.31 7.19 -41.07
N ASN A 22 -2.20 7.84 -40.37
CA ASN A 22 -1.90 8.40 -39.07
C ASN A 22 -2.02 7.33 -37.99
N PHE A 23 -1.06 7.27 -37.06
CA PHE A 23 -1.13 6.45 -35.86
C PHE A 23 -0.40 7.14 -34.72
N ALA A 24 -0.75 6.75 -33.49
CA ALA A 24 -0.07 7.20 -32.27
C ALA A 24 0.58 6.03 -31.57
N THR A 25 1.77 6.26 -31.05
CA THR A 25 2.38 5.33 -30.08
C THR A 25 1.71 5.49 -28.71
N GLU A 26 1.68 4.41 -27.93
CA GLU A 26 1.16 4.47 -26.57
C GLU A 26 2.08 5.32 -25.68
N ALA A 27 1.51 6.05 -24.76
CA ALA A 27 2.24 6.74 -23.72
C ALA A 27 2.88 5.73 -22.75
N GLN A 28 3.95 6.13 -22.08
CA GLN A 28 4.55 5.37 -20.96
C GLN A 28 4.14 6.03 -19.64
N LEU A 29 2.91 5.79 -19.23
CA LEU A 29 2.36 6.35 -18.00
C LEU A 29 3.05 5.76 -16.77
N GLN A 30 3.17 6.53 -15.72
CA GLN A 30 3.66 6.10 -14.41
C GLN A 30 2.56 6.28 -13.36
N MET A 31 2.70 5.60 -12.25
CA MET A 31 1.80 5.74 -11.10
C MET A 31 2.11 7.04 -10.35
N GLY A 32 1.08 7.74 -9.91
CA GLY A 32 1.23 8.94 -9.07
C GLY A 32 1.76 8.57 -7.67
N ASN A 33 2.42 9.52 -7.00
CA ASN A 33 3.04 9.37 -5.68
C ASN A 33 3.81 8.05 -5.49
N SER A 34 4.54 7.64 -6.49
CA SER A 34 5.23 6.34 -6.55
C SER A 34 6.47 6.25 -5.63
N GLY A 35 6.95 7.38 -5.13
CA GLY A 35 8.00 7.50 -4.09
C GLY A 35 7.43 7.71 -2.69
N PHE A 36 6.12 7.79 -2.51
CA PHE A 36 5.43 7.99 -1.22
C PHE A 36 5.88 9.22 -0.43
N ASP A 37 6.40 10.24 -1.07
CA ASP A 37 6.76 11.49 -0.41
C ASP A 37 5.53 12.30 0.06
N SER A 38 4.37 12.03 -0.55
CA SER A 38 3.11 12.69 -0.24
C SER A 38 2.25 11.83 0.68
N PHE A 39 2.08 12.26 1.91
CA PHE A 39 1.16 11.70 2.88
C PHE A 39 0.52 12.82 3.67
N TYR A 40 -0.78 12.67 3.97
CA TYR A 40 -1.40 13.41 5.06
C TYR A 40 -2.04 12.44 6.05
N TYR A 41 -2.47 12.93 7.19
CA TYR A 41 -3.20 12.15 8.17
C TYR A 41 -4.37 12.95 8.75
N THR A 42 -5.37 12.24 9.25
CA THR A 42 -6.40 12.79 10.11
C THR A 42 -6.21 12.30 11.53
N ALA A 43 -6.48 13.16 12.51
CA ALA A 43 -6.49 12.85 13.93
C ALA A 43 -7.92 13.01 14.46
N GLU A 44 -8.51 11.90 14.89
CA GLU A 44 -9.88 11.85 15.39
C GLU A 44 -9.85 11.48 16.88
N GLU A 45 -10.36 12.36 17.73
CA GLU A 45 -10.52 12.03 19.15
C GLU A 45 -11.69 11.06 19.34
N TYR A 46 -11.47 10.05 20.15
CA TYR A 46 -12.51 9.15 20.59
C TYR A 46 -12.57 9.05 22.10
N THR A 47 -13.78 8.86 22.62
CA THR A 47 -14.00 8.62 24.05
C THR A 47 -14.64 7.26 24.22
N PHE A 48 -14.02 6.43 25.03
CA PHE A 48 -14.58 5.17 25.49
C PHE A 48 -15.05 5.34 26.94
N SER A 49 -16.27 4.97 27.22
CA SER A 49 -16.85 5.05 28.57
C SER A 49 -17.46 3.71 28.95
N THR A 50 -17.06 3.18 30.10
CA THR A 50 -17.75 2.11 30.81
C THR A 50 -18.36 2.66 32.09
N LEU A 51 -19.08 1.82 32.83
CA LEU A 51 -19.66 2.20 34.11
C LEU A 51 -18.62 2.74 35.12
N PHE A 52 -17.35 2.37 34.97
CA PHE A 52 -16.26 2.66 35.93
C PHE A 52 -15.07 3.39 35.34
N VAL A 53 -14.92 3.47 34.01
CA VAL A 53 -13.76 4.03 33.38
C VAL A 53 -14.16 4.86 32.16
N LYS A 54 -13.62 6.07 32.08
CA LYS A 54 -13.68 6.91 30.88
C LYS A 54 -12.25 7.10 30.36
N THR A 55 -12.02 6.69 29.13
CA THR A 55 -10.73 6.84 28.46
C THR A 55 -10.90 7.62 27.16
N THR A 56 -10.04 8.58 26.92
CA THR A 56 -9.94 9.29 25.64
C THR A 56 -8.67 8.85 24.91
N GLY A 57 -8.72 8.83 23.61
CA GLY A 57 -7.57 8.54 22.76
C GLY A 57 -7.69 9.26 21.44
N THR A 58 -6.65 9.20 20.64
CA THR A 58 -6.64 9.74 19.29
C THR A 58 -6.39 8.63 18.29
N ARG A 59 -7.24 8.57 17.28
CA ARG A 59 -7.12 7.71 16.12
C ARG A 59 -6.45 8.48 15.00
N TYR A 60 -5.40 7.91 14.44
CA TYR A 60 -4.72 8.47 13.27
C TYR A 60 -5.00 7.62 12.05
N LEU A 61 -5.46 8.24 10.97
CA LEU A 61 -5.61 7.60 9.67
C LEU A 61 -4.69 8.28 8.67
N PHE A 62 -3.82 7.51 8.05
CA PHE A 62 -2.84 7.98 7.07
C PHE A 62 -3.34 7.72 5.66
N TYR A 63 -3.12 8.69 4.79
CA TYR A 63 -3.51 8.69 3.39
C TYR A 63 -2.29 8.99 2.54
N PRO A 64 -1.92 8.11 1.59
CA PRO A 64 -0.71 8.25 0.79
C PRO A 64 -0.92 9.18 -0.42
N TYR A 65 -1.43 10.38 -0.17
CA TYR A 65 -1.65 11.46 -1.12
C TYR A 65 -1.80 12.80 -0.38
N LEU A 66 -1.80 13.92 -1.09
CA LEU A 66 -2.01 15.24 -0.48
C LEU A 66 -3.50 15.53 -0.30
N MET A 67 -3.83 16.25 0.77
CA MET A 67 -5.20 16.70 1.01
C MET A 67 -5.69 17.56 -0.17
N GLY A 68 -6.84 17.20 -0.75
CA GLY A 68 -7.43 17.88 -1.90
C GLY A 68 -6.90 17.41 -3.26
N GLU A 69 -6.03 16.42 -3.31
CA GLU A 69 -5.62 15.77 -4.55
C GLU A 69 -6.82 15.09 -5.22
N SER A 70 -6.97 15.27 -6.54
CA SER A 70 -8.10 14.71 -7.30
C SER A 70 -7.77 13.41 -8.02
N ASP A 71 -6.49 13.17 -8.31
CA ASP A 71 -6.00 11.95 -8.97
C ASP A 71 -5.35 11.03 -7.93
N ILE A 72 -6.20 10.36 -7.14
CA ILE A 72 -5.76 9.50 -6.03
C ILE A 72 -5.36 8.14 -6.58
N TRP A 73 -4.08 7.85 -6.49
CA TRP A 73 -3.53 6.56 -6.90
C TRP A 73 -3.53 5.52 -5.79
N TRP A 74 -3.31 5.92 -4.55
CA TRP A 74 -3.10 4.99 -3.46
C TRP A 74 -4.12 5.13 -2.36
N GLU A 75 -4.67 4.03 -1.94
CA GLU A 75 -5.58 3.90 -0.80
C GLU A 75 -5.03 2.91 0.22
N THR A 76 -5.61 2.89 1.41
CA THR A 76 -5.21 2.03 2.52
C THR A 76 -6.41 1.36 3.17
N ASN A 77 -6.19 0.23 3.84
CA ASN A 77 -7.21 -0.36 4.70
C ASN A 77 -7.13 0.16 6.16
N ASN A 78 -6.63 1.35 6.40
CA ASN A 78 -6.48 1.91 7.74
C ASN A 78 -7.80 2.03 8.50
N ALA A 79 -8.90 2.28 7.81
CA ALA A 79 -10.23 2.33 8.43
C ALA A 79 -10.63 1.00 9.07
N GLU A 80 -10.21 -0.13 8.48
CA GLU A 80 -10.46 -1.48 9.00
C GLU A 80 -9.48 -1.89 10.10
N THR A 81 -8.21 -1.46 9.99
CA THR A 81 -7.14 -1.84 10.92
C THR A 81 -7.08 -0.94 12.15
N ALA A 82 -7.59 0.27 12.05
CA ALA A 82 -7.73 1.22 13.16
C ALA A 82 -9.22 1.58 13.42
N PRO A 83 -10.08 0.61 13.69
CA PRO A 83 -11.50 0.89 13.93
C PRO A 83 -11.69 1.62 15.26
N VAL A 84 -12.71 2.46 15.35
CA VAL A 84 -13.25 2.98 16.60
C VAL A 84 -14.46 2.11 16.96
N HIS A 85 -14.37 1.34 18.04
CA HIS A 85 -15.50 0.57 18.53
C HIS A 85 -16.03 1.18 19.82
N ASN A 86 -17.34 1.34 19.92
CA ASN A 86 -18.06 1.78 21.11
C ASN A 86 -18.80 0.63 21.82
N GLU A 87 -18.38 -0.60 21.61
CA GLU A 87 -19.12 -1.75 22.15
C GLU A 87 -18.76 -2.02 23.61
N ALA A 88 -19.80 -2.22 24.42
CA ALA A 88 -19.68 -2.55 25.83
C ALA A 88 -18.92 -3.88 26.01
N GLY A 89 -17.82 -3.85 26.76
CA GLY A 89 -17.00 -5.02 27.06
C GLY A 89 -15.53 -4.90 26.60
N TYR A 90 -15.20 -3.91 25.79
CA TYR A 90 -13.82 -3.65 25.37
C TYR A 90 -13.19 -2.58 26.27
N PHE A 91 -12.30 -2.98 27.16
CA PHE A 91 -11.70 -2.06 28.12
C PHE A 91 -10.58 -1.19 27.54
N TYR A 92 -9.98 -1.54 26.40
CA TYR A 92 -8.90 -0.80 25.77
C TYR A 92 -8.92 -0.99 24.26
N MET A 93 -9.13 0.08 23.55
CA MET A 93 -9.05 0.07 22.10
C MET A 93 -7.82 0.80 21.65
N LYS A 94 -7.09 0.16 20.76
CA LYS A 94 -5.88 0.69 20.19
C LYS A 94 -6.07 0.78 18.70
N CYS A 95 -6.30 2.00 18.25
CA CYS A 95 -6.54 2.32 16.87
C CYS A 95 -5.20 2.61 16.21
N PHE A 96 -4.44 1.58 15.85
CA PHE A 96 -3.20 1.76 15.14
C PHE A 96 -3.39 1.49 13.64
N PRO A 97 -3.07 2.46 12.75
CA PRO A 97 -3.18 2.25 11.31
C PRO A 97 -2.12 1.26 10.82
N ALA A 98 -2.52 0.31 9.99
CA ALA A 98 -1.60 -0.66 9.42
C ALA A 98 -0.66 -0.03 8.37
N VAL A 99 -1.12 1.02 7.70
CA VAL A 99 -0.33 1.75 6.70
C VAL A 99 0.02 3.13 7.23
N THR A 100 1.31 3.41 7.29
CA THR A 100 1.89 4.67 7.75
C THR A 100 3.05 5.06 6.83
N TYR A 101 3.86 6.02 7.23
CA TYR A 101 5.15 6.27 6.59
C TYR A 101 6.29 6.29 7.62
N THR A 102 7.49 6.10 7.14
CA THR A 102 8.73 6.36 7.88
C THR A 102 9.53 7.49 7.22
N VAL A 103 10.26 8.23 8.03
CA VAL A 103 11.25 9.22 7.58
C VAL A 103 12.67 8.72 7.78
N ASN A 104 12.83 7.52 8.38
CA ASN A 104 14.10 6.94 8.72
C ASN A 104 14.50 5.85 7.74
N GLY A 105 15.70 5.97 7.18
CA GLY A 105 16.25 4.97 6.28
C GLY A 105 15.43 4.79 5.01
N THR A 106 14.87 5.87 4.48
CA THR A 106 14.15 5.93 3.21
C THR A 106 15.04 5.53 2.04
N TYR A 107 14.43 5.21 0.90
CA TYR A 107 15.19 4.83 -0.29
C TYR A 107 15.80 6.05 -0.97
N ASN A 108 17.11 5.99 -1.21
CA ASN A 108 17.86 6.95 -2.04
C ASN A 108 17.55 8.44 -1.76
N GLY A 109 17.27 8.79 -0.50
CA GLY A 109 17.02 10.17 -0.07
C GLY A 109 15.61 10.67 -0.26
N SER A 110 14.63 9.79 -0.49
CA SER A 110 13.19 10.12 -0.40
C SER A 110 12.88 10.74 0.96
N ALA A 111 11.93 11.66 1.01
CA ALA A 111 11.51 12.28 2.26
C ALA A 111 10.74 11.31 3.15
N LYS A 112 9.95 10.43 2.54
CA LYS A 112 9.13 9.41 3.22
C LYS A 112 9.21 8.10 2.44
N SER A 113 8.95 6.99 3.11
CA SER A 113 8.68 5.67 2.50
C SER A 113 7.45 5.09 3.16
N ALA A 114 6.58 4.39 2.40
CA ALA A 114 5.39 3.77 2.96
C ALA A 114 5.76 2.55 3.82
N GLU A 115 5.09 2.38 4.96
CA GLU A 115 5.20 1.20 5.82
C GLU A 115 3.84 0.53 5.95
N ILE A 116 3.80 -0.76 5.66
CA ILE A 116 2.60 -1.60 5.68
C ILE A 116 2.82 -2.71 6.69
N ARG A 117 2.03 -2.74 7.77
CA ARG A 117 2.21 -3.66 8.89
C ARG A 117 1.04 -4.62 9.04
N SER A 118 1.35 -5.84 9.42
CA SER A 118 0.38 -6.74 10.01
C SER A 118 0.06 -6.28 11.43
N ILE A 119 -1.21 -6.07 11.74
CA ILE A 119 -1.67 -5.50 13.00
C ILE A 119 -2.62 -6.46 13.69
N ALA A 120 -2.53 -6.53 15.02
CA ALA A 120 -3.58 -7.08 15.85
C ALA A 120 -3.98 -6.06 16.92
N THR A 121 -5.24 -5.69 16.93
CA THR A 121 -5.81 -4.94 18.04
C THR A 121 -6.00 -5.89 19.22
N LYS A 122 -5.33 -5.64 20.33
CA LYS A 122 -5.44 -6.45 21.53
C LYS A 122 -6.49 -5.86 22.46
N ASN A 123 -7.48 -6.63 22.81
CA ASN A 123 -8.30 -6.34 23.99
C ASN A 123 -7.49 -6.67 25.25
N GLY A 124 -7.60 -5.91 26.33
CA GLY A 124 -6.72 -5.87 27.50
C GLY A 124 -6.45 -7.17 28.25
N ASN A 125 -7.11 -8.29 27.94
CA ASN A 125 -6.88 -9.62 28.50
C ASN A 125 -6.75 -10.66 27.39
N SER A 126 -5.58 -10.95 27.09
CA SER A 126 -4.85 -12.04 26.43
C SER A 126 -5.59 -13.15 25.63
N GLU A 127 -6.80 -13.51 25.88
CA GLU A 127 -7.43 -14.72 25.28
C GLU A 127 -8.46 -14.42 24.17
N TRP A 128 -8.83 -13.17 23.97
CA TRP A 128 -9.90 -12.78 23.03
C TRP A 128 -9.38 -12.16 21.73
N VAL A 129 -8.12 -12.35 21.43
CA VAL A 129 -7.36 -11.63 20.37
C VAL A 129 -7.51 -12.22 18.98
N THR A 130 -8.23 -13.31 18.80
CA THR A 130 -8.36 -13.94 17.48
C THR A 130 -9.13 -13.11 16.47
N GLU A 131 -9.95 -12.18 16.89
CA GLU A 131 -10.80 -11.39 15.99
C GLU A 131 -10.17 -10.11 15.44
N GLY A 132 -8.97 -9.75 15.86
CA GLY A 132 -8.34 -8.46 15.54
C GLY A 132 -7.13 -8.50 14.61
N LYS A 133 -6.70 -9.68 14.16
CA LYS A 133 -5.55 -9.79 13.25
C LYS A 133 -5.92 -9.38 11.84
N ARG A 134 -5.13 -8.48 11.26
CA ARG A 134 -5.33 -7.98 9.88
C ARG A 134 -3.98 -7.75 9.22
N GLN A 135 -3.90 -8.13 7.97
CA GLN A 135 -2.81 -7.65 7.11
C GLN A 135 -3.05 -6.18 6.75
N GLY A 136 -2.00 -5.38 6.74
CA GLY A 136 -2.03 -4.05 6.15
C GLY A 136 -2.09 -4.17 4.64
N LYS A 137 -2.82 -3.25 4.02
CA LYS A 137 -2.97 -3.18 2.56
C LYS A 137 -2.81 -1.74 2.08
N LEU A 138 -1.90 -1.56 1.14
CA LEU A 138 -1.75 -0.35 0.34
C LEU A 138 -2.10 -0.70 -1.10
N PHE A 139 -3.00 0.02 -1.73
CA PHE A 139 -3.54 -0.41 -3.01
C PHE A 139 -3.98 0.74 -3.91
N CYS A 140 -3.97 0.43 -5.20
CA CYS A 140 -4.58 1.18 -6.29
C CYS A 140 -5.58 0.26 -6.96
N GLU A 141 -6.87 0.59 -6.94
CA GLU A 141 -7.94 -0.28 -7.48
C GLU A 141 -8.56 0.31 -8.74
N ASN A 142 -8.46 -0.42 -9.85
CA ASN A 142 -9.09 -0.06 -11.13
C ASN A 142 -8.85 1.40 -11.55
N HIS A 143 -7.66 1.94 -11.26
CA HIS A 143 -7.31 3.30 -11.65
C HIS A 143 -7.26 3.41 -13.19
N SER A 144 -7.76 4.50 -13.75
CA SER A 144 -7.75 4.73 -15.20
C SER A 144 -6.33 4.70 -15.75
N PHE A 145 -6.08 3.81 -16.72
CA PHE A 145 -4.74 3.57 -17.19
C PHE A 145 -4.73 3.06 -18.63
N ALA A 146 -3.99 3.72 -19.51
CA ALA A 146 -4.03 3.46 -20.95
C ALA A 146 -2.63 3.12 -21.53
N SER A 147 -1.79 2.41 -20.77
CA SER A 147 -0.46 2.00 -21.19
C SER A 147 -0.24 0.50 -21.00
N ARG A 148 0.80 -0.05 -21.61
CA ARG A 148 1.18 -1.47 -21.53
C ARG A 148 2.59 -1.63 -20.97
N PRO A 149 2.81 -1.49 -19.65
CA PRO A 149 4.09 -1.79 -19.04
C PRO A 149 4.40 -3.28 -19.14
N THR A 150 5.69 -3.62 -19.21
CA THR A 150 6.16 -5.01 -19.23
C THR A 150 6.54 -5.53 -17.85
N LYS A 151 6.74 -4.63 -16.89
CA LYS A 151 7.07 -4.98 -15.49
C LYS A 151 6.54 -3.91 -14.53
N LEU A 152 6.22 -4.34 -13.32
CA LEU A 152 6.17 -3.50 -12.14
C LEU A 152 7.47 -3.69 -11.35
N GLN A 153 8.18 -2.61 -11.06
CA GLN A 153 9.35 -2.58 -10.17
C GLN A 153 9.03 -1.78 -8.91
N PHE A 154 9.62 -2.16 -7.79
CA PHE A 154 9.52 -1.43 -6.52
C PHE A 154 10.74 -1.73 -5.65
N HIS A 155 11.14 -0.77 -4.81
CA HIS A 155 12.15 -1.02 -3.80
C HIS A 155 11.48 -1.31 -2.47
N TYR A 156 11.99 -2.32 -1.75
CA TYR A 156 11.40 -2.75 -0.49
C TYR A 156 12.43 -3.15 0.55
N LYS A 157 12.03 -3.05 1.81
CA LYS A 157 12.57 -3.78 2.95
C LYS A 157 11.43 -4.56 3.58
N TYR A 158 11.73 -5.71 4.17
CA TYR A 158 10.72 -6.51 4.82
C TYR A 158 11.23 -7.13 6.13
N ASP A 159 10.68 -6.68 7.26
CA ASP A 159 10.86 -7.28 8.57
C ASP A 159 9.85 -8.42 8.73
N ALA A 160 10.25 -9.62 8.35
CA ALA A 160 9.41 -10.80 8.42
C ALA A 160 9.29 -11.31 9.87
N TYR A 161 8.07 -11.48 10.36
CA TYR A 161 7.82 -12.13 11.63
C TYR A 161 7.34 -13.57 11.41
N ASN A 162 7.93 -14.54 12.14
CA ASN A 162 7.62 -15.97 12.00
C ASN A 162 7.75 -16.50 10.55
N ASN A 163 8.84 -16.13 9.87
CA ASN A 163 9.09 -16.53 8.48
C ASN A 163 7.94 -16.17 7.52
N ASP A 164 7.23 -15.11 7.81
CA ASP A 164 6.17 -14.60 6.94
C ASP A 164 6.72 -14.06 5.61
N THR A 165 5.86 -13.93 4.62
CA THR A 165 6.15 -13.34 3.33
C THR A 165 5.10 -12.27 3.02
N TYR A 166 5.50 -11.19 2.36
CA TYR A 166 4.55 -10.21 1.82
C TYR A 166 4.01 -10.67 0.47
N LEU A 167 2.92 -10.05 0.01
CA LEU A 167 2.32 -10.31 -1.28
C LEU A 167 2.17 -8.99 -2.05
N VAL A 168 2.44 -9.04 -3.35
CA VAL A 168 2.13 -7.97 -4.30
C VAL A 168 1.34 -8.56 -5.46
N GLU A 169 0.27 -7.88 -5.84
CA GLU A 169 -0.55 -8.23 -7.00
C GLU A 169 -0.57 -7.07 -7.99
N VAL A 170 -0.52 -7.40 -9.28
CA VAL A 170 -0.73 -6.45 -10.38
C VAL A 170 -1.74 -7.03 -11.36
N GLU A 171 -2.68 -6.20 -11.80
CA GLU A 171 -3.72 -6.58 -12.76
C GLU A 171 -3.99 -5.41 -13.72
N LEU A 172 -4.07 -5.70 -15.01
CA LEU A 172 -4.52 -4.76 -16.02
C LEU A 172 -5.77 -5.28 -16.71
N LYS A 173 -6.73 -4.40 -16.94
CA LYS A 173 -8.00 -4.72 -17.58
C LYS A 173 -8.25 -3.91 -18.84
N ASN A 174 -9.02 -4.52 -19.78
CA ASN A 174 -9.71 -3.84 -20.84
C ASN A 174 -11.22 -3.92 -20.54
N GLY A 175 -11.80 -2.84 -20.04
CA GLY A 175 -13.15 -2.88 -19.47
C GLY A 175 -13.23 -3.83 -18.28
N ALA A 176 -14.06 -4.86 -18.37
CA ALA A 176 -14.21 -5.89 -17.35
C ALA A 176 -13.23 -7.09 -17.53
N GLU A 177 -12.55 -7.18 -18.66
CA GLU A 177 -11.69 -8.31 -18.99
C GLU A 177 -10.27 -8.09 -18.45
N VAL A 178 -9.75 -9.06 -17.70
CA VAL A 178 -8.34 -9.10 -17.29
C VAL A 178 -7.47 -9.46 -18.50
N ILE A 179 -6.57 -8.57 -18.88
CA ILE A 179 -5.66 -8.76 -20.03
C ILE A 179 -4.23 -9.11 -19.61
N ALA A 180 -3.87 -8.81 -18.38
CA ALA A 180 -2.63 -9.24 -17.74
C ALA A 180 -2.79 -9.24 -16.22
N SER A 181 -2.24 -10.26 -15.56
CA SER A 181 -2.17 -10.32 -14.11
C SER A 181 -0.98 -11.15 -13.67
N ASN A 182 -0.36 -10.75 -12.56
CA ASN A 182 0.70 -11.54 -11.94
C ASN A 182 0.79 -11.17 -10.45
N GLU A 183 1.47 -12.02 -9.69
CA GLU A 183 1.72 -11.84 -8.26
C GLU A 183 3.19 -12.09 -7.92
N TYR A 184 3.63 -11.54 -6.80
CA TYR A 184 4.97 -11.71 -6.28
C TYR A 184 4.94 -11.79 -4.77
N SER A 185 5.69 -12.72 -4.21
CA SER A 185 5.83 -12.89 -2.76
C SER A 185 7.29 -13.14 -2.42
N ALA A 186 7.78 -12.49 -1.36
CA ALA A 186 9.14 -12.71 -0.88
C ALA A 186 9.21 -12.58 0.66
N GLY A 187 10.25 -13.17 1.22
CA GLY A 187 10.55 -13.15 2.65
C GLY A 187 11.40 -11.95 3.08
N GLY A 188 12.04 -12.07 4.22
CA GLY A 188 12.78 -11.01 4.89
C GLY A 188 13.88 -10.37 4.05
N ALA A 189 13.95 -9.05 4.07
CA ALA A 189 14.98 -8.23 3.43
C ALA A 189 15.34 -7.05 4.36
N ALA A 190 16.49 -7.13 5.02
CA ALA A 190 16.93 -6.10 5.98
C ALA A 190 17.39 -4.80 5.29
N GLY A 191 17.82 -4.88 4.04
CA GLY A 191 18.23 -3.74 3.21
C GLY A 191 17.28 -3.50 2.06
N TRP A 192 17.38 -2.33 1.44
CA TRP A 192 16.63 -2.02 0.23
C TRP A 192 16.93 -3.02 -0.89
N THR A 193 15.90 -3.69 -1.34
CA THR A 193 15.93 -4.74 -2.35
C THR A 193 14.99 -4.38 -3.47
N LEU A 194 15.38 -4.67 -4.71
CA LEU A 194 14.52 -4.49 -5.88
C LEU A 194 13.57 -5.69 -6.02
N GLY A 195 12.29 -5.43 -6.03
CA GLY A 195 11.24 -6.38 -6.43
C GLY A 195 10.83 -6.11 -7.88
N GLU A 196 10.61 -7.16 -8.65
CA GLU A 196 10.17 -7.08 -10.04
C GLU A 196 9.06 -8.09 -10.31
N ILE A 197 8.00 -7.64 -10.94
CA ILE A 197 6.89 -8.48 -11.37
C ILE A 197 6.72 -8.33 -12.87
N PRO A 198 6.96 -9.38 -13.67
CA PRO A 198 6.64 -9.37 -15.10
C PRO A 198 5.14 -9.18 -15.31
N ILE A 199 4.79 -8.47 -16.37
CA ILE A 199 3.40 -8.25 -16.79
C ILE A 199 3.26 -8.84 -18.19
N ASP A 200 2.74 -10.06 -18.24
CA ASP A 200 2.59 -10.83 -19.47
C ASP A 200 1.15 -10.69 -20.00
N TYR A 201 1.02 -10.18 -21.21
CA TYR A 201 -0.27 -9.96 -21.86
C TYR A 201 -0.69 -11.18 -22.66
N ALA A 202 -1.90 -11.68 -22.39
CA ALA A 202 -2.48 -12.79 -23.16
C ALA A 202 -2.78 -12.38 -24.62
N ASP A 203 -3.10 -11.11 -24.86
CA ASP A 203 -3.37 -10.55 -26.19
C ASP A 203 -2.81 -9.11 -26.28
N LEU A 204 -1.75 -8.96 -27.08
CA LEU A 204 -1.11 -7.67 -27.32
C LEU A 204 -1.95 -6.65 -28.12
N ASN A 205 -3.06 -7.10 -28.75
CA ASN A 205 -3.95 -6.20 -29.46
C ASN A 205 -4.93 -5.47 -28.52
N LYS A 206 -5.11 -5.97 -27.30
CA LYS A 206 -5.98 -5.35 -26.29
C LYS A 206 -5.21 -4.27 -25.54
N LYS A 207 -5.84 -3.11 -25.41
CA LYS A 207 -5.28 -1.96 -24.64
C LYS A 207 -5.82 -1.99 -23.23
N ALA A 208 -4.98 -1.67 -22.26
CA ALA A 208 -5.44 -1.46 -20.92
C ALA A 208 -6.35 -0.23 -20.83
N THR A 209 -7.36 -0.30 -19.99
CA THR A 209 -8.23 0.81 -19.59
C THR A 209 -8.14 1.09 -18.10
N SER A 210 -7.65 0.11 -17.33
CA SER A 210 -7.37 0.30 -15.90
C SER A 210 -6.22 -0.58 -15.42
N ILE A 211 -5.62 -0.17 -14.31
CA ILE A 211 -4.61 -0.90 -13.56
C ILE A 211 -5.03 -1.04 -12.11
N THR A 212 -4.71 -2.18 -11.53
CA THR A 212 -4.80 -2.46 -10.10
C THR A 212 -3.44 -2.93 -9.61
N VAL A 213 -2.98 -2.38 -8.50
CA VAL A 213 -1.77 -2.83 -7.79
C VAL A 213 -2.08 -2.90 -6.30
N ARG A 214 -1.71 -4.02 -5.66
CA ARG A 214 -1.94 -4.21 -4.22
C ARG A 214 -0.68 -4.71 -3.54
N PHE A 215 -0.32 -4.09 -2.45
CA PHE A 215 0.75 -4.51 -1.55
C PHE A 215 0.15 -4.93 -0.22
N TYR A 216 0.47 -6.13 0.23
CA TYR A 216 0.01 -6.68 1.49
C TYR A 216 1.20 -6.95 2.42
N SER A 217 1.06 -6.64 3.69
CA SER A 217 2.09 -6.92 4.69
C SER A 217 2.34 -8.40 4.94
N SER A 218 1.47 -9.28 4.48
CA SER A 218 1.53 -10.73 4.66
C SER A 218 0.71 -11.44 3.59
N VAL A 219 1.09 -12.67 3.23
CA VAL A 219 0.24 -13.58 2.44
C VAL A 219 -0.92 -14.15 3.25
N LYS A 220 -0.87 -14.04 4.58
CA LYS A 220 -1.90 -14.54 5.49
C LYS A 220 -2.94 -13.45 5.76
N SER A 221 -4.21 -13.76 5.61
CA SER A 221 -5.31 -12.85 6.00
C SER A 221 -5.31 -12.54 7.50
N GLU A 222 -4.89 -13.50 8.32
CA GLU A 222 -4.72 -13.40 9.78
C GLU A 222 -3.26 -13.64 10.16
N PRO A 223 -2.38 -12.66 9.96
CA PRO A 223 -0.95 -12.82 10.16
C PRO A 223 -0.58 -12.96 11.64
N ASP A 224 0.55 -13.60 11.89
CA ASP A 224 1.13 -13.65 13.22
C ASP A 224 1.58 -12.25 13.68
N THR A 225 1.45 -11.98 14.99
CA THR A 225 1.85 -10.70 15.57
C THR A 225 2.72 -10.88 16.80
N ARG A 226 3.63 -9.94 17.03
CA ARG A 226 4.50 -9.88 18.21
C ARG A 226 3.72 -9.38 19.40
N ASN A 227 3.94 -9.99 20.54
CA ASN A 227 3.51 -9.42 21.82
C ASN A 227 4.56 -8.39 22.27
N ASN A 228 4.09 -7.32 22.91
CA ASN A 228 4.97 -6.33 23.53
C ASN A 228 5.88 -5.57 22.54
N ALA A 229 5.32 -5.07 21.48
CA ALA A 229 6.02 -4.23 20.51
C ALA A 229 5.75 -2.73 20.75
N SER A 230 6.71 -1.88 20.44
CA SER A 230 6.54 -0.43 20.41
C SER A 230 6.58 0.03 18.96
N LEU A 231 5.73 0.99 18.61
CA LEU A 231 5.69 1.62 17.29
C LEU A 231 5.69 3.13 17.43
N THR A 232 6.35 3.79 16.50
CA THR A 232 6.36 5.25 16.40
C THR A 232 5.56 5.66 15.16
N LEU A 233 4.58 6.54 15.36
CA LEU A 233 3.96 7.29 14.26
C LEU A 233 4.72 8.59 14.07
N TYR A 234 5.15 8.83 12.84
CA TYR A 234 5.77 10.08 12.44
C TYR A 234 4.68 11.05 12.00
N LEU A 235 4.55 12.17 12.71
CA LEU A 235 3.58 13.22 12.41
C LEU A 235 4.34 14.53 12.14
N GLU A 236 3.72 15.46 11.45
CA GLU A 236 4.34 16.77 11.16
C GLU A 236 4.59 17.58 12.43
N ASP A 237 3.70 17.45 13.42
CA ASP A 237 3.77 18.19 14.71
C ASP A 237 4.53 17.44 15.81
N GLY A 238 5.16 16.31 15.48
CA GLY A 238 5.91 15.49 16.43
C GLY A 238 5.50 14.02 16.43
N ASN A 239 6.38 13.18 16.96
CA ASN A 239 6.16 11.73 16.91
C ASN A 239 5.28 11.25 18.06
N VAL A 240 4.42 10.27 17.78
CA VAL A 240 3.62 9.58 18.79
C VAL A 240 4.13 8.16 18.98
N GLU A 241 4.52 7.81 20.20
CA GLU A 241 4.95 6.46 20.55
C GLU A 241 3.78 5.62 21.06
N PHE A 242 3.57 4.48 20.46
CA PHE A 242 2.69 3.42 20.94
C PHE A 242 3.54 2.35 21.60
N LYS A 243 3.43 2.23 22.92
CA LYS A 243 4.17 1.24 23.71
C LYS A 243 3.28 0.03 24.00
N SER A 244 3.81 -1.13 23.75
CA SER A 244 3.15 -2.38 24.09
C SER A 244 3.40 -2.74 25.56
N GLY A 245 2.41 -3.41 26.12
CA GLY A 245 2.53 -4.02 27.43
C GLY A 245 2.27 -3.06 28.58
N GLY A 246 1.21 -3.23 29.23
CA GLY A 246 0.83 -2.62 30.49
C GLY A 246 -0.27 -3.44 31.11
N SER A 247 -0.12 -3.67 32.36
CA SER A 247 -1.13 -4.08 33.30
C SER A 247 -2.41 -3.23 33.13
N TRP A 248 -3.47 -3.61 33.73
CA TRP A 248 -4.78 -2.99 33.83
C TRP A 248 -4.87 -1.46 33.99
N SER A 249 -3.76 -0.77 34.13
CA SER A 249 -3.72 0.68 34.29
C SER A 249 -3.65 1.40 32.95
N THR A 250 -4.69 1.98 32.58
CA THR A 250 -5.01 3.27 31.93
C THR A 250 -4.07 3.87 30.88
N SER A 251 -2.85 3.44 30.65
CA SER A 251 -1.90 4.15 29.80
C SER A 251 -1.13 3.30 28.78
N SER A 252 -1.45 2.04 28.65
CA SER A 252 -0.73 1.20 27.72
C SER A 252 -1.38 1.20 26.33
N ASN A 253 -0.93 2.11 25.49
CA ASN A 253 -1.21 2.12 24.07
C ASN A 253 -0.41 1.03 23.33
N GLY A 254 -0.39 -0.21 23.80
CA GLY A 254 0.35 -1.29 23.15
C GLY A 254 -0.37 -1.77 21.92
N VAL A 255 0.37 -1.92 20.87
CA VAL A 255 -0.06 -2.53 19.61
C VAL A 255 0.71 -3.82 19.43
N ASN A 256 0.01 -4.88 19.06
CA ASN A 256 0.68 -6.05 18.56
C ASN A 256 0.80 -5.88 17.05
N TYR A 257 2.02 -5.94 16.54
CA TYR A 257 2.24 -5.93 15.10
C TYR A 257 3.10 -7.15 14.70
N GLY A 258 2.92 -7.57 13.46
CA GLY A 258 3.67 -8.67 12.86
C GLY A 258 4.75 -8.16 11.92
N SER A 259 4.70 -8.70 10.71
CA SER A 259 5.59 -8.30 9.63
C SER A 259 5.35 -6.88 9.18
N CYS A 260 6.42 -6.24 8.68
CA CYS A 260 6.39 -4.88 8.16
C CYS A 260 7.06 -4.83 6.78
N LEU A 261 6.30 -4.45 5.77
CA LEU A 261 6.78 -4.14 4.43
C LEU A 261 6.98 -2.63 4.33
N THR A 262 8.20 -2.20 4.04
CA THR A 262 8.54 -0.80 3.71
C THR A 262 8.73 -0.69 2.22
N LEU A 263 8.07 0.26 1.57
CA LEU A 263 8.05 0.46 0.12
C LEU A 263 8.48 1.85 -0.28
N ASP A 264 9.15 1.90 -1.44
CA ASP A 264 9.53 3.13 -2.09
C ASP A 264 9.76 2.93 -3.59
N ASN A 265 9.78 4.00 -4.36
CA ASN A 265 10.20 4.06 -5.76
C ASN A 265 9.52 2.98 -6.64
N ILE A 266 8.19 2.98 -6.65
CA ILE A 266 7.41 2.11 -7.53
C ILE A 266 7.51 2.64 -8.96
N LYS A 267 7.74 1.75 -9.92
CA LYS A 267 7.93 2.11 -11.31
C LYS A 267 7.31 1.09 -12.26
N LEU A 268 6.61 1.58 -13.26
CA LEU A 268 6.19 0.78 -14.41
C LEU A 268 7.27 0.83 -15.49
N VAL A 269 7.74 -0.32 -15.93
CA VAL A 269 8.81 -0.47 -16.93
C VAL A 269 8.20 -0.80 -18.29
N TYR A 270 8.74 -0.20 -19.32
CA TYR A 270 8.32 -0.34 -20.72
C TYR A 270 9.53 -0.78 -21.53
N GLU A 271 9.76 -2.07 -21.58
CA GLU A 271 10.82 -2.64 -22.43
C GLU A 271 10.30 -2.82 -23.86
N LYS A 272 11.19 -2.62 -24.84
CA LYS A 272 10.89 -2.83 -26.27
C LYS A 272 11.06 -4.28 -26.66
#